data_005af0c59c4efad13f4ba16a7644d126
#
_entry.id   005af0c59c4efad13f4ba16a7644d126
#
_cell.length_a   1.000
_cell.length_b   1.000
_cell.length_c   1.000
_cell.angle_alpha   90.00
_cell.angle_beta   90.00
_cell.angle_gamma   90.00
#
_symmetry.space_group_name_H-M   'P 1'
#
loop_
_entity.id
_entity.type
_entity.pdbx_description
1 polymer ?
#
loop_
_entity_poly.entity_id
_entity_poly.type
_entity_poly.pdbx_seq_one_letter_code
_entity_poly.pdbx_strand_id
1 'polypeptide(L)'
;MTKLQSVMNPEIKAIQQKYKGKNSDTVAMQKMQAETKAVYEKYGVSQWGSCVQLLIQMPILFALYRVFQQIPLYISQIKVLFLNILGLNGADGISSVSGYADTLNEIYGRTVDWSNTSTAVTTLNSFTSDQWIKLKEAFPAFSDMITQNLDKINHMNTFLGVNMSQNPGFGLHIAILIPILAGVT
;
A
#
# COMPACT_ATOMS: atom_id res chain seq x y z
N MET A 1 18.00 -1.29 23.64
CA MET A 1 18.25 -2.69 24.04
C MET A 1 18.01 -2.84 25.52
N THR A 2 17.13 -3.71 25.93
CA THR A 2 16.83 -3.95 27.35
C THR A 2 18.03 -4.65 28.01
N LYS A 3 18.33 -4.30 29.27
CA LYS A 3 19.41 -4.93 30.05
C LYS A 3 19.36 -6.47 30.04
N LEU A 4 18.16 -7.02 29.90
CA LEU A 4 17.92 -8.46 29.80
C LEU A 4 18.51 -9.07 28.52
N GLN A 5 18.41 -8.38 27.38
CA GLN A 5 19.01 -8.86 26.12
C GLN A 5 20.54 -8.88 26.15
N SER A 6 21.17 -7.94 26.85
CA SER A 6 22.62 -7.92 26.95
C SER A 6 23.19 -9.11 27.75
N VAL A 7 22.44 -9.63 28.73
CA VAL A 7 22.84 -10.80 29.53
C VAL A 7 22.50 -12.10 28.82
N MET A 8 21.40 -12.15 28.08
CA MET A 8 20.92 -13.36 27.39
C MET A 8 21.66 -13.63 26.08
N ASN A 9 22.07 -12.57 25.34
CA ASN A 9 22.73 -12.68 24.05
C ASN A 9 24.02 -13.51 24.05
N PRO A 10 24.93 -13.43 25.05
CA PRO A 10 26.13 -14.27 25.07
C PRO A 10 25.81 -15.76 25.24
N GLU A 11 24.81 -16.14 26.05
CA GLU A 11 24.40 -17.55 26.20
C GLU A 11 23.80 -18.09 24.90
N ILE A 12 22.94 -17.31 24.22
CA ILE A 12 22.36 -17.68 22.93
C ILE A 12 23.47 -17.83 21.85
N LYS A 13 24.43 -16.90 21.82
CA LYS A 13 25.57 -16.99 20.89
C LYS A 13 26.43 -18.24 21.14
N ALA A 14 26.66 -18.61 22.40
CA ALA A 14 27.39 -19.81 22.73
C ALA A 14 26.66 -21.07 22.23
N ILE A 15 25.34 -21.14 22.37
CA ILE A 15 24.53 -22.24 21.85
C ILE A 15 24.63 -22.27 20.31
N GLN A 16 24.47 -21.13 19.64
CA GLN A 16 24.58 -21.05 18.19
C GLN A 16 25.97 -21.49 17.69
N GLN A 17 27.04 -21.13 18.38
CA GLN A 17 28.40 -21.53 18.04
C GLN A 17 28.63 -23.05 18.23
N LYS A 18 28.04 -23.64 19.29
CA LYS A 18 28.12 -25.09 19.57
C LYS A 18 27.51 -25.94 18.44
N TYR A 19 26.50 -25.42 17.78
CA TYR A 19 25.79 -26.10 16.68
C TYR A 19 26.14 -25.55 15.29
N LYS A 20 27.12 -24.63 15.20
CA LYS A 20 27.60 -24.07 13.93
C LYS A 20 28.21 -25.17 13.07
N GLY A 21 27.68 -25.37 11.86
CA GLY A 21 28.11 -26.42 10.93
C GLY A 21 27.30 -27.72 10.96
N LYS A 22 26.33 -27.85 11.87
CA LYS A 22 25.40 -28.98 11.96
C LYS A 22 23.99 -28.66 11.49
N ASN A 23 23.85 -27.67 10.63
CA ASN A 23 22.55 -27.17 10.16
C ASN A 23 21.75 -28.18 9.31
N SER A 24 22.40 -29.23 8.81
CA SER A 24 21.76 -30.30 8.04
C SER A 24 21.24 -31.46 8.93
N ASP A 25 21.58 -31.46 10.22
CA ASP A 25 21.14 -32.50 11.14
C ASP A 25 19.90 -32.06 11.93
N THR A 26 18.77 -32.69 11.62
CA THR A 26 17.46 -32.39 12.24
C THR A 26 17.50 -32.55 13.77
N VAL A 27 18.27 -33.54 14.25
CA VAL A 27 18.40 -33.79 15.70
C VAL A 27 19.22 -32.70 16.38
N ALA A 28 20.29 -32.22 15.70
CA ALA A 28 21.09 -31.10 16.20
C ALA A 28 20.28 -29.81 16.27
N MET A 29 19.44 -29.54 15.26
CA MET A 29 18.55 -28.39 15.25
C MET A 29 17.49 -28.44 16.38
N GLN A 30 16.89 -29.60 16.61
CA GLN A 30 15.94 -29.78 17.72
C GLN A 30 16.60 -29.53 19.08
N LYS A 31 17.81 -30.05 19.30
CA LYS A 31 18.59 -29.78 20.53
C LYS A 31 18.94 -28.31 20.69
N MET A 32 19.36 -27.65 19.62
CA MET A 32 19.64 -26.21 19.65
C MET A 32 18.38 -25.40 20.03
N GLN A 33 17.23 -25.74 19.46
CA GLN A 33 15.96 -25.10 19.81
C GLN A 33 15.57 -25.35 21.28
N ALA A 34 15.74 -26.56 21.78
CA ALA A 34 15.47 -26.92 23.17
C ALA A 34 16.38 -26.17 24.15
N GLU A 35 17.69 -26.11 23.87
CA GLU A 35 18.64 -25.35 24.69
C GLU A 35 18.33 -23.84 24.65
N THR A 36 18.00 -23.30 23.48
CA THR A 36 17.60 -21.89 23.33
C THR A 36 16.32 -21.59 24.10
N LYS A 37 15.32 -22.49 24.03
CA LYS A 37 14.08 -22.36 24.79
C LYS A 37 14.34 -22.35 26.29
N ALA A 38 15.21 -23.25 26.78
CA ALA A 38 15.59 -23.29 28.20
C ALA A 38 16.25 -21.98 28.68
N VAL A 39 17.04 -21.30 27.84
CA VAL A 39 17.59 -19.98 28.17
C VAL A 39 16.46 -18.95 28.30
N TYR A 40 15.50 -18.92 27.38
CA TYR A 40 14.37 -17.99 27.47
C TYR A 40 13.51 -18.24 28.74
N GLU A 41 13.28 -19.51 29.09
CA GLU A 41 12.55 -19.88 30.31
C GLU A 41 13.32 -19.48 31.58
N LYS A 42 14.64 -19.68 31.59
CA LYS A 42 15.54 -19.27 32.70
C LYS A 42 15.44 -17.78 33.02
N TYR A 43 15.28 -16.95 31.98
CA TYR A 43 15.16 -15.50 32.12
C TYR A 43 13.71 -14.99 32.16
N GLY A 44 12.73 -15.90 32.18
CA GLY A 44 11.31 -15.55 32.24
C GLY A 44 10.80 -14.78 31.00
N VAL A 45 11.49 -14.91 29.87
CA VAL A 45 11.13 -14.23 28.62
C VAL A 45 10.36 -15.19 27.74
N SER A 46 9.10 -14.86 27.42
CA SER A 46 8.32 -15.62 26.46
C SER A 46 8.83 -15.35 25.03
N GLN A 47 9.20 -16.41 24.31
CA GLN A 47 9.49 -16.34 22.86
C GLN A 47 8.31 -15.81 22.05
N TRP A 48 7.09 -16.03 22.55
CA TRP A 48 5.85 -15.60 21.92
C TRP A 48 5.47 -14.13 22.22
N GLY A 49 6.13 -13.49 23.18
CA GLY A 49 5.81 -12.12 23.56
C GLY A 49 5.93 -11.12 22.40
N SER A 50 6.96 -11.27 21.56
CA SER A 50 7.12 -10.46 20.36
C SER A 50 6.11 -10.82 19.27
N CYS A 51 5.74 -12.09 19.14
CA CYS A 51 4.75 -12.55 18.17
C CYS A 51 3.34 -12.09 18.51
N VAL A 52 2.98 -12.05 19.79
CA VAL A 52 1.67 -11.55 20.26
C VAL A 52 1.51 -10.06 19.92
N GLN A 53 2.56 -9.27 20.11
CA GLN A 53 2.54 -7.87 19.73
C GLN A 53 2.35 -7.68 18.22
N LEU A 54 2.99 -8.50 17.39
CA LEU A 54 2.83 -8.49 15.94
C LEU A 54 1.40 -8.89 15.53
N LEU A 55 0.81 -9.87 16.23
CA LEU A 55 -0.55 -10.36 16.00
C LEU A 55 -1.62 -9.29 16.31
N ILE A 56 -1.39 -8.47 17.36
CA ILE A 56 -2.25 -7.33 17.69
C ILE A 56 -2.03 -6.18 16.70
N GLN A 57 -0.81 -5.97 16.24
CA GLN A 57 -0.47 -4.89 15.29
C GLN A 57 -1.03 -5.15 13.90
N MET A 58 -1.11 -6.42 13.44
CA MET A 58 -1.57 -6.77 12.09
C MET A 58 -2.98 -6.26 11.76
N PRO A 59 -4.03 -6.47 12.59
CA PRO A 59 -5.36 -5.92 12.31
C PRO A 59 -5.37 -4.39 12.20
N ILE A 60 -4.58 -3.72 13.04
CA ILE A 60 -4.47 -2.26 13.04
C ILE A 60 -3.80 -1.79 11.74
N LEU A 61 -2.74 -2.47 11.31
CA LEU A 61 -2.04 -2.17 10.05
C LEU A 61 -2.96 -2.37 8.84
N PHE A 62 -3.74 -3.47 8.81
CA PHE A 62 -4.72 -3.72 7.76
C PHE A 62 -5.83 -2.66 7.73
N ALA A 63 -6.33 -2.24 8.88
CA ALA A 63 -7.33 -1.17 8.97
C ALA A 63 -6.77 0.16 8.43
N LEU A 64 -5.55 0.53 8.84
CA LEU A 64 -4.84 1.71 8.36
C LEU A 64 -4.60 1.64 6.84
N TYR A 65 -4.13 0.50 6.33
CA TYR A 65 -3.91 0.28 4.90
C TYR A 65 -5.20 0.49 4.09
N ARG A 66 -6.32 -0.03 4.60
CA ARG A 66 -7.62 0.13 3.96
C ARG A 66 -8.08 1.60 3.94
N VAL A 67 -7.85 2.33 5.03
CA VAL A 67 -8.13 3.78 5.09
C VAL A 67 -7.27 4.54 4.07
N PHE A 68 -5.98 4.23 3.97
CA PHE A 68 -5.10 4.88 3.00
C PHE A 68 -5.50 4.61 1.54
N GLN A 69 -5.98 3.42 1.21
CA GLN A 69 -6.49 3.14 -0.14
C GLN A 69 -7.77 3.90 -0.47
N GLN A 70 -8.52 4.34 0.53
CA GLN A 70 -9.77 5.07 0.36
C GLN A 70 -9.64 6.58 0.60
N ILE A 71 -8.42 7.11 0.70
CA ILE A 71 -8.16 8.54 0.91
C ILE A 71 -8.97 9.44 -0.05
N PRO A 72 -9.11 9.13 -1.36
CA PRO A 72 -9.90 9.96 -2.26
C PRO A 72 -11.37 10.11 -1.87
N LEU A 73 -11.93 9.13 -1.14
CA LEU A 73 -13.30 9.21 -0.63
C LEU A 73 -13.44 10.15 0.57
N TYR A 74 -12.38 10.28 1.36
CA TYR A 74 -12.36 11.12 2.56
C TYR A 74 -11.95 12.56 2.27
N ILE A 75 -11.15 12.81 1.22
CA ILE A 75 -10.79 14.16 0.79
C ILE A 75 -11.89 14.68 -0.14
N SER A 76 -12.80 15.46 0.41
CA SER A 76 -13.98 16.00 -0.31
C SER A 76 -13.60 16.69 -1.64
N GLN A 77 -12.47 17.39 -1.68
CA GLN A 77 -12.02 18.08 -2.89
C GLN A 77 -11.64 17.11 -4.02
N ILE A 78 -10.87 16.06 -3.74
CA ILE A 78 -10.49 15.04 -4.73
C ILE A 78 -11.72 14.29 -5.22
N LYS A 79 -12.60 13.91 -4.29
CA LYS A 79 -13.88 13.28 -4.63
C LYS A 79 -14.68 14.11 -5.61
N VAL A 80 -14.84 15.41 -5.34
CA VAL A 80 -15.59 16.32 -6.22
C VAL A 80 -14.97 16.39 -7.61
N LEU A 81 -13.64 16.43 -7.73
CA LEU A 81 -12.96 16.46 -9.02
C LEU A 81 -13.22 15.19 -9.87
N PHE A 82 -13.20 14.01 -9.24
CA PHE A 82 -13.57 12.78 -9.93
C PHE A 82 -15.06 12.73 -10.31
N LEU A 83 -15.94 13.24 -9.44
CA LEU A 83 -17.38 13.33 -9.75
C LEU A 83 -17.67 14.35 -10.84
N ASN A 84 -16.89 15.43 -10.96
CA ASN A 84 -16.95 16.36 -12.10
C ASN A 84 -16.60 15.65 -13.42
N ILE A 85 -15.56 14.83 -13.44
CA ILE A 85 -15.17 14.06 -14.64
C ILE A 85 -16.32 13.16 -15.07
N LEU A 86 -16.97 12.47 -14.13
CA LEU A 86 -18.07 11.57 -14.42
C LEU A 86 -19.40 12.33 -14.71
N GLY A 87 -19.60 13.53 -14.16
CA GLY A 87 -20.87 14.24 -14.23
C GLY A 87 -21.89 13.77 -13.19
N LEU A 88 -21.44 13.10 -12.12
CA LEU A 88 -22.33 12.53 -11.08
C LEU A 88 -22.68 13.52 -9.96
N ASN A 89 -22.23 14.77 -10.06
CA ASN A 89 -22.52 15.86 -9.11
C ASN A 89 -23.42 16.94 -9.69
N GLY A 90 -24.13 16.65 -10.78
CA GLY A 90 -25.03 17.57 -11.45
C GLY A 90 -24.35 18.49 -12.50
N ALA A 91 -23.05 18.33 -12.73
CA ALA A 91 -22.34 18.94 -13.85
C ALA A 91 -22.39 18.02 -15.10
N ASP A 92 -22.21 18.62 -16.28
CA ASP A 92 -22.03 17.82 -17.49
C ASP A 92 -20.71 17.03 -17.43
N GLY A 93 -20.76 15.73 -17.69
CA GLY A 93 -19.61 14.86 -17.66
C GLY A 93 -19.80 13.60 -18.50
N ILE A 94 -18.88 12.68 -18.36
CA ILE A 94 -18.85 11.44 -19.18
C ILE A 94 -20.17 10.65 -19.09
N SER A 95 -20.86 10.68 -17.94
CA SER A 95 -22.14 9.96 -17.75
C SER A 95 -23.28 10.46 -18.63
N SER A 96 -23.16 11.65 -19.25
CA SER A 96 -24.12 12.16 -20.22
C SER A 96 -24.07 11.43 -21.56
N VAL A 97 -22.98 10.69 -21.83
CA VAL A 97 -22.77 9.94 -23.05
C VAL A 97 -23.41 8.56 -22.92
N SER A 98 -24.25 8.18 -23.89
CA SER A 98 -24.84 6.83 -23.91
C SER A 98 -23.74 5.75 -24.02
N GLY A 99 -23.82 4.69 -23.20
CA GLY A 99 -22.84 3.62 -23.19
C GLY A 99 -21.52 3.95 -22.46
N TYR A 100 -21.45 5.05 -21.75
CA TYR A 100 -20.24 5.46 -21.01
C TYR A 100 -19.71 4.38 -20.05
N ALA A 101 -20.62 3.65 -19.39
CA ALA A 101 -20.23 2.61 -18.43
C ALA A 101 -19.53 1.44 -19.10
N ASP A 102 -19.98 1.04 -20.28
CA ASP A 102 -19.35 -0.06 -21.05
C ASP A 102 -17.95 0.34 -21.53
N THR A 103 -17.82 1.58 -22.03
CA THR A 103 -16.53 2.14 -22.45
C THR A 103 -15.55 2.22 -21.25
N LEU A 104 -16.02 2.67 -20.08
CA LEU A 104 -15.20 2.72 -18.86
C LEU A 104 -14.79 1.32 -18.39
N ASN A 105 -15.68 0.32 -18.49
CA ASN A 105 -15.39 -1.07 -18.17
C ASN A 105 -14.32 -1.65 -19.11
N GLU A 106 -14.38 -1.32 -20.39
CA GLU A 106 -13.38 -1.74 -21.38
C GLU A 106 -12.01 -1.12 -21.07
N ILE A 107 -11.95 0.18 -20.78
CA ILE A 107 -10.69 0.88 -20.41
C ILE A 107 -10.11 0.31 -19.12
N TYR A 108 -10.94 0.05 -18.11
CA TYR A 108 -10.50 -0.47 -16.83
C TYR A 108 -10.19 -1.97 -16.87
N GLY A 109 -10.81 -2.72 -17.79
CA GLY A 109 -10.66 -4.16 -17.96
C GLY A 109 -11.48 -5.00 -16.97
N ARG A 110 -12.47 -4.40 -16.29
CA ARG A 110 -13.39 -5.08 -15.36
C ARG A 110 -14.74 -4.36 -15.33
N THR A 111 -15.80 -5.13 -15.00
CA THR A 111 -17.13 -4.55 -14.77
C THR A 111 -17.18 -3.84 -13.43
N VAL A 112 -17.61 -2.59 -13.44
CA VAL A 112 -17.70 -1.71 -12.27
C VAL A 112 -19.09 -1.05 -12.28
N ASP A 113 -19.67 -0.89 -11.08
CA ASP A 113 -20.87 -0.08 -10.90
C ASP A 113 -20.49 1.40 -10.85
N TRP A 114 -20.57 2.07 -11.99
CA TRP A 114 -20.24 3.49 -12.14
C TRP A 114 -21.33 4.44 -11.58
N SER A 115 -22.52 3.92 -11.27
CA SER A 115 -23.57 4.72 -10.59
C SER A 115 -23.27 4.90 -9.10
N ASN A 116 -22.52 3.99 -8.51
CA ASN A 116 -22.07 4.11 -7.14
C ASN A 116 -20.87 5.06 -7.06
N THR A 117 -21.08 6.24 -6.52
CA THR A 117 -20.08 7.31 -6.44
C THR A 117 -18.80 6.89 -5.72
N SER A 118 -18.89 6.06 -4.68
CA SER A 118 -17.72 5.59 -3.93
C SER A 118 -16.89 4.62 -4.75
N THR A 119 -17.53 3.67 -5.42
CA THR A 119 -16.87 2.71 -6.31
C THR A 119 -16.24 3.42 -7.50
N ALA A 120 -16.96 4.34 -8.13
CA ALA A 120 -16.48 5.10 -9.27
C ALA A 120 -15.24 5.94 -8.94
N VAL A 121 -15.26 6.69 -7.83
CA VAL A 121 -14.11 7.49 -7.37
C VAL A 121 -12.90 6.63 -7.05
N THR A 122 -13.09 5.52 -6.35
CA THR A 122 -11.99 4.60 -6.00
C THR A 122 -11.39 3.97 -7.26
N THR A 123 -12.22 3.60 -8.23
CA THR A 123 -11.77 3.02 -9.50
C THR A 123 -10.99 4.03 -10.32
N LEU A 124 -11.50 5.26 -10.51
CA LEU A 124 -10.78 6.31 -11.23
C LEU A 124 -9.44 6.67 -10.56
N ASN A 125 -9.39 6.66 -9.24
CA ASN A 125 -8.13 6.90 -8.52
C ASN A 125 -7.08 5.80 -8.78
N SER A 126 -7.49 4.60 -9.17
CA SER A 126 -6.60 3.49 -9.50
C SER A 126 -6.17 3.47 -10.98
N PHE A 127 -6.66 4.39 -11.80
CA PHE A 127 -6.32 4.44 -13.22
C PHE A 127 -4.84 4.72 -13.44
N THR A 128 -4.26 3.98 -14.36
CA THR A 128 -2.90 4.21 -14.87
C THR A 128 -2.90 5.39 -15.85
N SER A 129 -1.70 5.92 -16.12
CA SER A 129 -1.54 6.98 -17.13
C SER A 129 -2.11 6.59 -18.49
N ASP A 130 -1.92 5.33 -18.91
CA ASP A 130 -2.44 4.81 -20.19
C ASP A 130 -3.97 4.77 -20.20
N GLN A 131 -4.59 4.41 -19.08
CA GLN A 131 -6.05 4.40 -18.96
C GLN A 131 -6.63 5.82 -19.02
N TRP A 132 -5.95 6.80 -18.46
CA TRP A 132 -6.33 8.22 -18.58
C TRP A 132 -6.20 8.73 -20.02
N ILE A 133 -5.18 8.30 -20.78
CA ILE A 133 -5.04 8.64 -22.20
C ILE A 133 -6.21 8.05 -22.98
N LYS A 134 -6.49 6.75 -22.84
CA LYS A 134 -7.61 6.08 -23.48
C LYS A 134 -8.96 6.73 -23.15
N LEU A 135 -9.15 7.17 -21.90
CA LEU A 135 -10.35 7.87 -21.48
C LEU A 135 -10.55 9.18 -22.25
N LYS A 136 -9.50 9.97 -22.43
CA LYS A 136 -9.55 11.22 -23.19
C LYS A 136 -9.81 10.99 -24.68
N GLU A 137 -9.27 9.92 -25.22
CA GLU A 137 -9.50 9.49 -26.60
C GLU A 137 -10.95 9.01 -26.81
N ALA A 138 -11.51 8.26 -25.86
CA ALA A 138 -12.88 7.76 -25.93
C ALA A 138 -13.92 8.87 -25.74
N PHE A 139 -13.58 9.92 -24.98
CA PHE A 139 -14.49 11.04 -24.69
C PHE A 139 -13.84 12.39 -25.07
N PRO A 140 -13.59 12.66 -26.34
CA PRO A 140 -12.87 13.87 -26.78
C PRO A 140 -13.58 15.17 -26.40
N ALA A 141 -14.91 15.19 -26.34
CA ALA A 141 -15.67 16.36 -25.90
C ALA A 141 -15.37 16.77 -24.44
N PHE A 142 -14.92 15.84 -23.60
CA PHE A 142 -14.58 16.07 -22.19
C PHE A 142 -13.07 16.08 -21.91
N SER A 143 -12.23 15.94 -22.94
CA SER A 143 -10.77 15.81 -22.80
C SER A 143 -10.14 16.97 -22.03
N ASP A 144 -10.54 18.19 -22.30
CA ASP A 144 -10.01 19.38 -21.62
C ASP A 144 -10.46 19.44 -20.16
N MET A 145 -11.71 19.11 -19.88
CA MET A 145 -12.25 19.04 -18.52
C MET A 145 -11.57 17.93 -17.71
N ILE A 146 -11.34 16.76 -18.32
CA ILE A 146 -10.60 15.65 -17.69
C ILE A 146 -9.19 16.12 -17.34
N THR A 147 -8.48 16.75 -18.28
CA THR A 147 -7.11 17.23 -18.07
C THR A 147 -7.05 18.25 -16.94
N GLN A 148 -7.92 19.26 -16.93
CA GLN A 148 -7.96 20.28 -15.87
C GLN A 148 -8.23 19.68 -14.47
N ASN A 149 -9.13 18.71 -14.37
CA ASN A 149 -9.41 18.06 -13.09
C ASN A 149 -8.24 17.17 -12.64
N LEU A 150 -7.59 16.44 -13.57
CA LEU A 150 -6.40 15.65 -13.27
C LEU A 150 -5.22 16.51 -12.83
N ASP A 151 -5.00 17.67 -13.46
CA ASP A 151 -3.93 18.60 -13.06
C ASP A 151 -4.14 19.10 -11.62
N LYS A 152 -5.39 19.41 -11.25
CA LYS A 152 -5.73 19.77 -9.87
C LYS A 152 -5.47 18.62 -8.89
N ILE A 153 -5.87 17.41 -9.25
CA ILE A 153 -5.63 16.20 -8.43
C ILE A 153 -4.13 15.96 -8.28
N ASN A 154 -3.38 16.02 -9.38
CA ASN A 154 -1.93 15.82 -9.37
C ASN A 154 -1.23 16.90 -8.52
N HIS A 155 -1.66 18.16 -8.61
CA HIS A 155 -1.12 19.24 -7.77
C HIS A 155 -1.36 18.98 -6.28
N MET A 156 -2.55 18.50 -5.89
CA MET A 156 -2.86 18.14 -4.51
C MET A 156 -2.08 16.90 -4.02
N ASN A 157 -1.78 15.97 -4.91
CA ASN A 157 -1.04 14.74 -4.59
C ASN A 157 0.48 14.93 -4.65
N THR A 158 0.96 16.09 -5.12
CA THR A 158 2.40 16.34 -5.27
C THR A 158 2.96 17.01 -4.02
N PHE A 159 3.88 16.32 -3.34
CA PHE A 159 4.61 16.84 -2.20
C PHE A 159 6.11 16.88 -2.53
N LEU A 160 6.76 18.04 -2.37
CA LEU A 160 8.18 18.26 -2.72
C LEU A 160 8.56 17.81 -4.14
N GLY A 161 7.65 17.96 -5.11
CA GLY A 161 7.88 17.54 -6.49
C GLY A 161 7.67 16.05 -6.77
N VAL A 162 7.25 15.28 -5.76
CA VAL A 162 6.94 13.85 -5.90
C VAL A 162 5.44 13.64 -5.81
N ASN A 163 4.84 12.99 -6.81
CA ASN A 163 3.44 12.59 -6.76
C ASN A 163 3.30 11.35 -5.88
N MET A 164 2.70 11.52 -4.70
CA MET A 164 2.56 10.48 -3.68
C MET A 164 1.47 9.45 -4.02
N SER A 165 0.61 9.72 -5.01
CA SER A 165 -0.44 8.78 -5.43
C SER A 165 0.01 7.80 -6.51
N GLN A 166 1.14 8.05 -7.16
CA GLN A 166 1.67 7.17 -8.19
C GLN A 166 2.58 6.11 -7.58
N ASN A 167 2.38 4.86 -8.04
CA ASN A 167 3.29 3.77 -7.67
C ASN A 167 4.67 4.08 -8.25
N PRO A 168 5.74 4.07 -7.42
CA PRO A 168 7.09 4.44 -7.87
C PRO A 168 7.72 3.42 -8.80
N GLY A 169 7.07 2.79 -9.71
CA GLY A 169 7.60 1.83 -10.69
C GLY A 169 9.13 1.61 -10.65
N PHE A 170 9.67 0.64 -11.32
CA PHE A 170 11.14 0.42 -11.39
C PHE A 170 11.90 1.45 -12.26
N GLY A 171 11.37 2.67 -12.43
CA GLY A 171 12.03 3.78 -13.11
C GLY A 171 12.89 4.62 -12.17
N LEU A 172 13.91 5.32 -12.70
CA LEU A 172 14.75 6.29 -11.97
C LEU A 172 13.95 7.56 -11.60
N HIS A 173 12.98 7.41 -10.70
CA HIS A 173 12.23 8.53 -10.15
C HIS A 173 12.70 8.87 -8.73
N ILE A 174 12.63 10.15 -8.36
CA ILE A 174 12.95 10.64 -7.01
C ILE A 174 12.19 9.85 -5.92
N ALA A 175 11.00 9.31 -6.23
CA ALA A 175 10.20 8.47 -5.36
C ALA A 175 10.90 7.16 -4.91
N ILE A 176 11.88 6.64 -5.66
CA ILE A 176 12.71 5.48 -5.29
C ILE A 176 13.63 5.79 -4.10
N LEU A 177 14.00 7.05 -3.90
CA LEU A 177 14.80 7.45 -2.74
C LEU A 177 14.09 7.19 -1.41
N ILE A 178 12.75 7.23 -1.38
CA ILE A 178 11.97 7.04 -0.15
C ILE A 178 12.16 5.64 0.43
N PRO A 179 11.93 4.52 -0.31
CA PRO A 179 12.16 3.19 0.23
C PRO A 179 13.65 2.89 0.49
N ILE A 180 14.58 3.49 -0.28
CA ILE A 180 16.03 3.33 -0.03
C ILE A 180 16.41 4.00 1.28
N LEU A 181 15.99 5.24 1.52
CA LEU A 181 16.23 5.95 2.78
C LEU A 181 15.58 5.24 3.97
N ALA A 182 14.37 4.71 3.81
CA ALA A 182 13.70 3.94 4.85
C ALA A 182 14.40 2.60 5.17
N GLY A 183 15.12 2.02 4.20
CA GLY A 183 15.87 0.77 4.40
C GLY A 183 17.26 0.96 5.00
N VAL A 184 17.78 2.21 5.03
CA VAL A 184 19.12 2.54 5.59
C VAL A 184 19.02 3.02 7.05
N THR A 185 17.83 3.40 7.54
CA THR A 185 17.56 3.82 8.92
C THR A 185 17.09 2.65 9.77
#